data_ed706e602bc91deeec926f5fee2182d3
#
_entry.id   ed706e602bc91deeec926f5fee2182d3
#
_cell.length_a   1.000
_cell.length_b   1.000
_cell.length_c   1.000
_cell.angle_alpha   90.00
_cell.angle_beta   90.00
_cell.angle_gamma   90.00
#
_symmetry.space_group_name_H-M   'P 1'
#
loop_
_entity.id
_entity.type
_entity.pdbx_description
1 polymer ?
#
loop_
_entity_poly.entity_id
_entity_poly.type
_entity_poly.pdbx_seq_one_letter_code
_entity_poly.pdbx_strand_id
1 'polypeptide(L)'
;MTNAGSGSTAADGIAQIETRLAAQGRTLVGRTGFPDQAIPSPMDLDAAGATLVVLLAGDGTVNAALTALDGWAGSVLILPGGTMNLLAKQLHGDVSAETILEGLEQRPPPRRIALPYVTGDGHRAYAGLILGPATRWVHAREAARAGRPRRLLRAIGQAWRRTFGRGLRLQDMPELPRAYQAVFVQPGEAAMVLTAVDARHWRRMMELGWAAMRGNWAEAKGVTRATASSFRLASRKADLALFDGEPRMLGPCCTITTGRTSALVLATDQVPSSAVRSSSEGS
;
A
#
# COMPACT_ATOMS: atom_id res chain seq x y z
N MET A 1 7.01 -14.81 -10.39
CA MET A 1 7.80 -13.57 -10.55
C MET A 1 8.52 -13.28 -9.24
N THR A 2 9.80 -13.00 -9.28
CA THR A 2 10.64 -12.79 -8.11
C THR A 2 11.45 -11.50 -8.26
N ASN A 3 11.89 -10.91 -7.13
CA ASN A 3 12.86 -9.82 -7.15
C ASN A 3 14.09 -10.22 -6.33
N ALA A 4 15.19 -10.48 -7.00
CA ALA A 4 16.47 -10.88 -6.39
C ALA A 4 17.09 -9.81 -5.47
N GLY A 5 16.70 -8.54 -5.63
CA GLY A 5 17.13 -7.42 -4.78
C GLY A 5 16.37 -7.31 -3.45
N SER A 6 15.30 -8.07 -3.24
CA SER A 6 14.59 -8.11 -1.96
C SER A 6 15.22 -9.16 -1.04
N GLY A 7 15.68 -8.75 0.13
CA GLY A 7 16.58 -9.48 1.02
C GLY A 7 16.10 -10.82 1.62
N SER A 8 14.94 -11.34 1.23
CA SER A 8 14.40 -12.63 1.70
C SER A 8 14.14 -13.64 0.59
N THR A 9 14.52 -13.34 -0.66
CA THR A 9 14.37 -14.26 -1.81
C THR A 9 15.65 -15.10 -2.01
N ALA A 10 15.92 -16.01 -1.07
CA ALA A 10 16.96 -17.03 -1.30
C ALA A 10 16.51 -18.00 -2.42
N ALA A 11 17.44 -18.45 -3.26
CA ALA A 11 17.15 -19.40 -4.35
C ALA A 11 16.43 -20.67 -3.85
N ASP A 12 16.77 -21.12 -2.64
CA ASP A 12 16.13 -22.25 -1.97
C ASP A 12 14.65 -22.03 -1.69
N GLY A 13 14.27 -20.80 -1.28
CA GLY A 13 12.86 -20.44 -1.05
C GLY A 13 12.02 -20.46 -2.33
N ILE A 14 12.59 -20.03 -3.46
CA ILE A 14 11.90 -20.10 -4.76
C ILE A 14 11.65 -21.55 -5.16
N ALA A 15 12.68 -22.43 -5.05
CA ALA A 15 12.56 -23.83 -5.37
C ALA A 15 11.52 -24.55 -4.49
N GLN A 16 11.43 -24.22 -3.22
CA GLN A 16 10.42 -24.74 -2.29
C GLN A 16 9.01 -24.32 -2.70
N ILE A 17 8.79 -23.06 -3.06
CA ILE A 17 7.49 -22.55 -3.55
C ILE A 17 7.08 -23.29 -4.82
N GLU A 18 7.98 -23.45 -5.78
CA GLU A 18 7.70 -24.15 -7.03
C GLU A 18 7.37 -25.62 -6.80
N THR A 19 8.11 -26.30 -5.92
CA THR A 19 7.85 -27.69 -5.55
C THR A 19 6.47 -27.86 -4.92
N ARG A 20 6.07 -26.95 -4.02
CA ARG A 20 4.73 -26.96 -3.42
C ARG A 20 3.63 -26.71 -4.44
N LEU A 21 3.80 -25.75 -5.33
CA LEU A 21 2.83 -25.47 -6.38
C LEU A 21 2.67 -26.66 -7.34
N ALA A 22 3.78 -27.33 -7.67
CA ALA A 22 3.75 -28.56 -8.48
C ALA A 22 3.01 -29.70 -7.76
N ALA A 23 3.23 -29.88 -6.46
CA ALA A 23 2.52 -30.86 -5.64
C ALA A 23 0.99 -30.59 -5.59
N GLN A 24 0.58 -29.33 -5.75
CA GLN A 24 -0.81 -28.90 -5.85
C GLN A 24 -1.40 -29.04 -7.29
N GLY A 25 -0.69 -29.75 -8.18
CA GLY A 25 -1.12 -29.96 -9.57
C GLY A 25 -0.98 -28.72 -10.47
N ARG A 26 -0.18 -27.72 -10.08
CA ARG A 26 0.06 -26.52 -10.88
C ARG A 26 1.31 -26.69 -11.75
N THR A 27 1.20 -26.34 -13.02
CA THR A 27 2.32 -26.37 -13.96
C THR A 27 2.95 -24.99 -14.07
N LEU A 28 4.27 -24.91 -13.92
CA LEU A 28 5.03 -23.67 -14.11
C LEU A 28 5.20 -23.42 -15.62
N VAL A 29 4.61 -22.34 -16.13
CA VAL A 29 4.68 -21.94 -17.56
C VAL A 29 5.76 -20.90 -17.83
N GLY A 30 6.29 -20.23 -16.81
CA GLY A 30 7.35 -19.24 -16.99
C GLY A 30 7.87 -18.67 -15.67
N ARG A 31 9.05 -18.05 -15.72
CA ARG A 31 9.69 -17.34 -14.61
C ARG A 31 10.09 -15.95 -15.08
N THR A 32 9.97 -14.97 -14.19
CA THR A 32 10.44 -13.60 -14.44
C THR A 32 11.23 -13.11 -13.23
N GLY A 33 12.47 -12.71 -13.42
CA GLY A 33 13.35 -12.13 -12.41
C GLY A 33 13.42 -10.61 -12.57
N PHE A 34 12.72 -9.86 -11.73
CA PHE A 34 12.78 -8.41 -11.72
C PHE A 34 13.97 -7.93 -10.86
N PRO A 35 14.67 -6.84 -11.22
CA PRO A 35 14.44 -5.93 -12.35
C PRO A 35 15.09 -6.34 -13.67
N ASP A 36 15.86 -7.44 -13.73
CA ASP A 36 16.64 -7.83 -14.89
C ASP A 36 15.75 -8.19 -16.09
N GLN A 37 14.56 -8.66 -15.83
CA GLN A 37 13.55 -8.98 -16.84
C GLN A 37 12.33 -8.05 -16.67
N ALA A 38 11.76 -7.64 -17.79
CA ALA A 38 10.51 -6.87 -17.79
C ALA A 38 9.36 -7.72 -17.25
N ILE A 39 8.43 -7.07 -16.57
CA ILE A 39 7.18 -7.70 -16.15
C ILE A 39 6.39 -8.08 -17.42
N PRO A 40 5.96 -9.35 -17.59
CA PRO A 40 5.20 -9.75 -18.77
C PRO A 40 3.87 -9.00 -18.86
N SER A 41 3.50 -8.66 -20.08
CA SER A 41 2.20 -8.02 -20.35
C SER A 41 1.05 -9.03 -20.20
N PRO A 42 -0.21 -8.56 -20.09
CA PRO A 42 -1.39 -9.43 -20.15
C PRO A 42 -1.38 -10.37 -21.36
N MET A 43 -0.98 -9.86 -22.53
CA MET A 43 -0.92 -10.63 -23.77
C MET A 43 0.14 -11.75 -23.71
N ASP A 44 1.31 -11.50 -23.09
CA ASP A 44 2.36 -12.51 -22.91
C ASP A 44 1.88 -13.63 -21.99
N LEU A 45 1.16 -13.28 -20.92
CA LEU A 45 0.59 -14.23 -19.97
C LEU A 45 -0.49 -15.10 -20.61
N ASP A 46 -1.38 -14.50 -21.41
CA ASP A 46 -2.43 -15.21 -22.13
C ASP A 46 -1.82 -16.15 -23.18
N ALA A 47 -0.81 -15.70 -23.93
CA ALA A 47 -0.09 -16.52 -24.89
C ALA A 47 0.63 -17.71 -24.24
N ALA A 48 1.13 -17.54 -23.01
CA ALA A 48 1.73 -18.62 -22.22
C ALA A 48 0.68 -19.54 -21.55
N GLY A 49 -0.61 -19.23 -21.65
CA GLY A 49 -1.69 -19.97 -20.97
C GLY A 49 -1.64 -19.81 -19.44
N ALA A 50 -1.06 -18.72 -18.94
CA ALA A 50 -0.97 -18.47 -17.51
C ALA A 50 -2.34 -18.08 -16.93
N THR A 51 -2.76 -18.78 -15.87
CA THR A 51 -4.00 -18.47 -15.14
C THR A 51 -3.74 -17.90 -13.75
N LEU A 52 -2.51 -18.07 -13.26
CA LEU A 52 -2.06 -17.58 -11.96
C LEU A 52 -0.65 -16.98 -12.08
N VAL A 53 -0.47 -15.77 -11.60
CA VAL A 53 0.84 -15.16 -11.37
C VAL A 53 1.14 -15.18 -9.88
N VAL A 54 2.27 -15.77 -9.50
CA VAL A 54 2.77 -15.75 -8.12
C VAL A 54 3.86 -14.69 -8.01
N LEU A 55 3.67 -13.71 -7.13
CA LEU A 55 4.60 -12.61 -6.85
C LEU A 55 5.30 -12.86 -5.52
N LEU A 56 6.58 -13.21 -5.53
CA LEU A 56 7.43 -13.25 -4.33
C LEU A 56 8.33 -12.00 -4.36
N ALA A 57 7.88 -10.92 -3.77
CA ALA A 57 8.54 -9.62 -3.90
C ALA A 57 8.17 -8.64 -2.78
N GLY A 58 8.90 -7.53 -2.69
CA GLY A 58 8.53 -6.40 -1.83
C GLY A 58 7.44 -5.51 -2.45
N ASP A 59 6.88 -4.62 -1.63
CA ASP A 59 5.70 -3.80 -1.97
C ASP A 59 5.87 -2.99 -3.28
N GLY A 60 7.06 -2.42 -3.53
CA GLY A 60 7.32 -1.66 -4.76
C GLY A 60 7.22 -2.51 -6.04
N THR A 61 7.77 -3.74 -6.02
CA THR A 61 7.68 -4.68 -7.14
C THR A 61 6.25 -5.20 -7.30
N VAL A 62 5.56 -5.48 -6.20
CA VAL A 62 4.15 -5.89 -6.21
C VAL A 62 3.28 -4.79 -6.84
N ASN A 63 3.49 -3.52 -6.46
CA ASN A 63 2.78 -2.38 -7.04
C ASN A 63 3.03 -2.27 -8.55
N ALA A 64 4.28 -2.37 -8.99
CA ALA A 64 4.64 -2.35 -10.41
C ALA A 64 3.99 -3.51 -11.18
N ALA A 65 4.01 -4.72 -10.64
CA ALA A 65 3.40 -5.89 -11.24
C ALA A 65 1.88 -5.75 -11.37
N LEU A 66 1.17 -5.37 -10.31
CA LEU A 66 -0.28 -5.17 -10.35
C LEU A 66 -0.69 -4.07 -11.34
N THR A 67 0.15 -3.03 -11.49
CA THR A 67 -0.09 -1.97 -12.47
C THR A 67 0.13 -2.47 -13.91
N ALA A 68 1.18 -3.26 -14.15
CA ALA A 68 1.47 -3.82 -15.46
C ALA A 68 0.44 -4.89 -15.90
N LEU A 69 -0.17 -5.58 -14.93
CA LEU A 69 -1.21 -6.60 -15.16
C LEU A 69 -2.62 -6.00 -15.33
N ASP A 70 -2.74 -4.68 -15.48
CA ASP A 70 -4.03 -4.05 -15.73
C ASP A 70 -4.63 -4.55 -17.06
N GLY A 71 -5.90 -4.93 -17.03
CA GLY A 71 -6.59 -5.58 -18.16
C GLY A 71 -6.44 -7.11 -18.22
N TRP A 72 -5.55 -7.73 -17.43
CA TRP A 72 -5.44 -9.19 -17.38
C TRP A 72 -6.55 -9.80 -16.52
N ALA A 73 -7.19 -10.86 -17.04
CA ALA A 73 -8.32 -11.53 -16.37
C ALA A 73 -7.90 -12.70 -15.45
N GLY A 74 -6.61 -12.97 -15.29
CA GLY A 74 -6.08 -14.04 -14.46
C GLY A 74 -6.10 -13.74 -12.97
N SER A 75 -5.47 -14.62 -12.19
CA SER A 75 -5.36 -14.49 -10.73
C SER A 75 -3.94 -14.16 -10.31
N VAL A 76 -3.80 -13.41 -9.22
CA VAL A 76 -2.49 -13.05 -8.64
C VAL A 76 -2.43 -13.52 -7.20
N LEU A 77 -1.37 -14.21 -6.83
CA LEU A 77 -1.00 -14.58 -5.47
C LEU A 77 0.21 -13.74 -5.05
N ILE A 78 0.09 -13.01 -3.96
CA ILE A 78 1.15 -12.17 -3.43
C ILE A 78 1.77 -12.84 -2.21
N LEU A 79 3.05 -13.18 -2.29
CA LEU A 79 3.82 -13.78 -1.21
C LEU A 79 4.79 -12.74 -0.60
N PRO A 80 5.04 -12.77 0.72
CA PRO A 80 5.93 -11.82 1.38
C PRO A 80 7.38 -12.06 0.94
N GLY A 81 7.96 -11.14 0.17
CA GLY A 81 9.34 -11.19 -0.32
C GLY A 81 10.17 -9.95 0.01
N GLY A 82 9.64 -8.99 0.73
CA GLY A 82 10.28 -7.73 1.11
C GLY A 82 10.37 -7.53 2.62
N THR A 83 10.66 -6.29 3.03
CA THR A 83 10.80 -5.93 4.46
C THR A 83 9.46 -5.62 5.14
N MET A 84 8.57 -4.91 4.46
CA MET A 84 7.29 -4.45 5.05
C MET A 84 6.14 -5.39 4.70
N ASN A 85 6.07 -5.82 3.44
CA ASN A 85 5.05 -6.75 2.92
C ASN A 85 3.61 -6.31 3.25
N LEU A 86 3.33 -5.02 3.10
CA LEU A 86 2.07 -4.40 3.55
C LEU A 86 0.86 -5.09 2.91
N LEU A 87 0.92 -5.28 1.60
CA LEU A 87 -0.20 -5.88 0.88
C LEU A 87 -0.34 -7.38 1.15
N ALA A 88 0.77 -8.13 1.22
CA ALA A 88 0.73 -9.54 1.60
C ALA A 88 0.10 -9.74 2.99
N LYS A 89 0.50 -8.93 3.98
CA LYS A 89 -0.07 -8.96 5.34
C LYS A 89 -1.56 -8.60 5.35
N GLN A 90 -1.98 -7.66 4.52
CA GLN A 90 -3.40 -7.29 4.41
C GLN A 90 -4.26 -8.42 3.82
N LEU A 91 -3.69 -9.24 2.92
CA LEU A 91 -4.39 -10.31 2.21
C LEU A 91 -4.35 -11.65 2.94
N HIS A 92 -3.32 -11.89 3.72
CA HIS A 92 -3.02 -13.21 4.28
C HIS A 92 -2.76 -13.20 5.79
N GLY A 93 -2.67 -12.02 6.42
CA GLY A 93 -2.15 -11.88 7.78
C GLY A 93 -0.61 -11.83 7.82
N ASP A 94 -0.02 -11.74 9.00
CA ASP A 94 1.45 -11.73 9.18
C ASP A 94 2.00 -13.17 9.27
N VAL A 95 1.93 -13.88 8.16
CA VAL A 95 2.29 -15.31 8.04
C VAL A 95 3.35 -15.52 6.96
N SER A 96 3.98 -16.70 6.97
CA SER A 96 5.01 -17.06 5.99
C SER A 96 4.43 -17.40 4.61
N ALA A 97 5.29 -17.42 3.57
CA ALA A 97 4.90 -17.83 2.23
C ALA A 97 4.40 -19.29 2.21
N GLU A 98 4.99 -20.16 3.00
CA GLU A 98 4.60 -21.57 3.12
C GLU A 98 3.18 -21.70 3.68
N THR A 99 2.86 -20.95 4.73
CA THR A 99 1.51 -20.94 5.33
C THR A 99 0.47 -20.42 4.34
N ILE A 100 0.82 -19.40 3.54
CA ILE A 100 -0.07 -18.89 2.47
C ILE A 100 -0.33 -19.97 1.42
N LEU A 101 0.72 -20.69 0.99
CA LEU A 101 0.58 -21.78 0.00
C LEU A 101 -0.27 -22.94 0.54
N GLU A 102 -0.13 -23.29 1.82
CA GLU A 102 -1.00 -24.27 2.50
C GLU A 102 -2.47 -23.81 2.52
N GLY A 103 -2.67 -22.51 2.73
CA GLY A 103 -4.01 -21.90 2.70
C GLY A 103 -4.73 -22.01 1.35
N LEU A 104 -3.99 -22.23 0.23
CA LEU A 104 -4.61 -22.39 -1.08
C LEU A 104 -5.43 -23.70 -1.19
N GLU A 105 -5.10 -24.73 -0.40
CA GLU A 105 -5.77 -26.03 -0.38
C GLU A 105 -6.88 -26.12 0.67
N GLN A 106 -6.99 -25.14 1.55
CA GLN A 106 -7.96 -25.15 2.63
C GLN A 106 -9.39 -24.96 2.11
N ARG A 107 -10.34 -25.40 2.90
CA ARG A 107 -11.77 -25.17 2.67
C ARG A 107 -12.31 -24.29 3.80
N PRO A 108 -12.97 -23.18 3.47
CA PRO A 108 -13.31 -22.70 2.12
C PRO A 108 -12.09 -22.24 1.30
N PRO A 109 -12.17 -22.23 -0.04
CA PRO A 109 -11.06 -21.82 -0.89
C PRO A 109 -10.75 -20.31 -0.68
N PRO A 110 -9.52 -19.87 -1.01
CA PRO A 110 -9.15 -18.45 -0.90
C PRO A 110 -10.10 -17.57 -1.69
N ARG A 111 -10.42 -16.42 -1.13
CA ARG A 111 -11.27 -15.43 -1.80
C ARG A 111 -10.52 -14.84 -2.99
N ARG A 112 -11.24 -14.62 -4.07
CA ARG A 112 -10.76 -13.90 -5.25
C ARG A 112 -11.36 -12.50 -5.21
N ILE A 113 -10.52 -11.50 -5.05
CA ILE A 113 -10.95 -10.10 -4.90
C ILE A 113 -10.34 -9.20 -5.97
N ALA A 114 -11.17 -8.36 -6.58
CA ALA A 114 -10.70 -7.23 -7.35
C ALA A 114 -10.16 -6.19 -6.35
N LEU A 115 -8.82 -6.06 -6.27
CA LEU A 115 -8.17 -5.26 -5.25
C LEU A 115 -8.46 -3.76 -5.48
N PRO A 116 -9.00 -3.04 -4.49
CA PRO A 116 -9.18 -1.61 -4.61
C PRO A 116 -7.82 -0.89 -4.59
N TYR A 117 -7.72 0.22 -5.31
CA TYR A 117 -6.58 1.12 -5.26
C TYR A 117 -7.01 2.58 -5.29
N VAL A 118 -6.12 3.46 -4.85
CA VAL A 118 -6.22 4.90 -5.10
C VAL A 118 -5.21 5.31 -6.16
N THR A 119 -5.57 6.26 -7.01
CA THR A 119 -4.70 6.72 -8.10
C THR A 119 -4.65 8.23 -8.17
N GLY A 120 -3.49 8.77 -8.59
CA GLY A 120 -3.25 10.17 -8.88
C GLY A 120 -2.04 10.32 -9.79
N ASP A 121 -2.14 11.14 -10.84
CA ASP A 121 -1.09 11.36 -11.85
C ASP A 121 -0.46 10.06 -12.40
N GLY A 122 -1.31 9.04 -12.65
CA GLY A 122 -0.86 7.75 -13.18
C GLY A 122 -0.19 6.81 -12.18
N HIS A 123 0.01 7.23 -10.93
CA HIS A 123 0.52 6.37 -9.86
C HIS A 123 -0.63 5.70 -9.12
N ARG A 124 -0.42 4.46 -8.66
CA ARG A 124 -1.40 3.67 -7.90
C ARG A 124 -0.86 3.31 -6.53
N ALA A 125 -1.74 3.27 -5.52
CA ALA A 125 -1.46 2.71 -4.21
C ALA A 125 -2.54 1.69 -3.86
N TYR A 126 -2.12 0.48 -3.52
CA TYR A 126 -2.99 -0.64 -3.18
C TYR A 126 -3.11 -0.83 -1.66
N ALA A 127 -2.04 -0.58 -0.91
CA ALA A 127 -2.03 -0.63 0.55
C ALA A 127 -2.38 0.73 1.18
N GLY A 128 -1.95 1.83 0.55
CA GLY A 128 -2.28 3.17 1.03
C GLY A 128 -1.45 4.29 0.43
N LEU A 129 -2.02 5.50 0.47
CA LEU A 129 -1.41 6.73 0.00
C LEU A 129 -1.26 7.69 1.19
N ILE A 130 -0.09 8.31 1.33
CA ILE A 130 0.17 9.35 2.34
C ILE A 130 0.44 10.67 1.63
N LEU A 131 -0.29 11.70 2.03
CA LEU A 131 -0.22 13.05 1.48
C LEU A 131 0.16 14.07 2.55
N GLY A 132 0.73 15.18 2.15
CA GLY A 132 1.01 16.33 2.99
C GLY A 132 2.46 16.43 3.47
N PRO A 133 2.79 17.46 4.27
CA PRO A 133 4.17 17.76 4.67
C PRO A 133 4.89 16.61 5.39
N ALA A 134 4.15 15.74 6.07
CA ALA A 134 4.70 14.59 6.79
C ALA A 134 5.40 13.58 5.87
N THR A 135 5.07 13.52 4.58
CA THR A 135 5.75 12.65 3.59
C THR A 135 7.25 12.93 3.49
N ARG A 136 7.69 14.14 3.81
CA ARG A 136 9.11 14.54 3.78
C ARG A 136 9.98 13.87 4.84
N TRP A 137 9.38 13.20 5.82
CA TRP A 137 10.10 12.36 6.81
C TRP A 137 10.76 11.14 6.17
N VAL A 138 10.37 10.76 4.95
CA VAL A 138 11.06 9.73 4.16
C VAL A 138 12.53 10.08 3.97
N HIS A 139 12.86 11.34 3.66
CA HIS A 139 14.25 11.76 3.50
C HIS A 139 15.06 11.69 4.80
N ALA A 140 14.42 11.90 5.96
CA ALA A 140 15.07 11.70 7.25
C ALA A 140 15.37 10.22 7.51
N ARG A 141 14.43 9.32 7.14
CA ARG A 141 14.61 7.86 7.24
C ARG A 141 15.73 7.36 6.32
N GLU A 142 15.81 7.84 5.08
CA GLU A 142 16.87 7.52 4.14
C GLU A 142 18.23 8.00 4.63
N ALA A 143 18.32 9.22 5.17
CA ALA A 143 19.53 9.77 5.76
C ALA A 143 19.99 8.97 7.01
N ALA A 144 19.05 8.47 7.80
CA ALA A 144 19.33 7.59 8.94
C ALA A 144 19.92 6.25 8.47
N ARG A 145 19.33 5.61 7.46
CA ARG A 145 19.83 4.36 6.87
C ARG A 145 21.23 4.53 6.27
N ALA A 146 21.52 5.70 5.70
CA ALA A 146 22.82 6.00 5.10
C ALA A 146 23.92 6.35 6.13
N GLY A 147 23.64 6.33 7.43
CA GLY A 147 24.62 6.58 8.51
C GLY A 147 25.23 7.99 8.51
N ARG A 148 24.48 9.02 8.01
CA ARG A 148 24.99 10.39 7.85
C ARG A 148 24.36 11.36 8.88
N PRO A 149 24.92 11.46 10.13
CA PRO A 149 24.26 12.14 11.24
C PRO A 149 23.99 13.64 11.01
N ARG A 150 24.92 14.35 10.36
CA ARG A 150 24.73 15.78 10.04
C ARG A 150 23.66 16.05 8.99
N ARG A 151 23.48 15.12 8.03
CA ARG A 151 22.40 15.17 7.04
C ARG A 151 21.08 14.80 7.69
N LEU A 152 21.09 13.82 8.59
CA LEU A 152 19.93 13.42 9.38
C LEU A 152 19.38 14.59 10.21
N LEU A 153 20.21 15.28 10.99
CA LEU A 153 19.78 16.42 11.82
C LEU A 153 19.22 17.58 10.97
N ARG A 154 19.84 17.87 9.81
CA ARG A 154 19.32 18.87 8.87
C ARG A 154 17.99 18.41 8.24
N ALA A 155 17.87 17.16 7.82
CA ALA A 155 16.65 16.59 7.26
C ALA A 155 15.51 16.59 8.29
N ILE A 156 15.79 16.21 9.53
CA ILE A 156 14.82 16.28 10.64
C ILE A 156 14.36 17.73 10.87
N GLY A 157 15.29 18.68 10.97
CA GLY A 157 14.96 20.10 11.18
C GLY A 157 14.14 20.71 10.04
N GLN A 158 14.45 20.35 8.80
CA GLN A 158 13.67 20.77 7.62
C GLN A 158 12.29 20.09 7.57
N ALA A 159 12.23 18.79 7.84
CA ALA A 159 10.98 18.05 7.91
C ALA A 159 10.08 18.62 9.00
N TRP A 160 10.64 18.91 10.18
CA TRP A 160 9.95 19.52 11.31
C TRP A 160 9.34 20.87 10.94
N ARG A 161 10.16 21.82 10.45
CA ARG A 161 9.69 23.17 10.06
C ARG A 161 8.59 23.11 9.01
N ARG A 162 8.66 22.17 8.07
CA ARG A 162 7.70 22.02 6.97
C ARG A 162 6.44 21.27 7.41
N THR A 163 6.57 20.30 8.31
CA THR A 163 5.43 19.57 8.89
C THR A 163 4.55 20.49 9.73
N PHE A 164 5.17 21.39 10.51
CA PHE A 164 4.44 22.38 11.33
C PHE A 164 4.09 23.68 10.59
N GLY A 165 4.52 23.81 9.32
CA GLY A 165 4.21 24.94 8.46
C GLY A 165 2.81 24.86 7.84
N ARG A 166 2.73 25.21 6.57
CA ARG A 166 1.48 25.12 5.79
C ARG A 166 1.10 23.67 5.58
N GLY A 167 -0.04 23.24 6.16
CA GLY A 167 -0.61 21.92 5.90
C GLY A 167 -1.20 21.80 4.50
N LEU A 168 -1.47 20.59 4.07
CA LEU A 168 -2.19 20.28 2.83
C LEU A 168 -3.68 20.56 3.02
N ARG A 169 -4.31 21.22 2.06
CA ARG A 169 -5.77 21.39 1.98
C ARG A 169 -6.31 20.50 0.88
N LEU A 170 -7.47 19.93 1.14
CA LEU A 170 -8.24 19.17 0.15
C LEU A 170 -9.39 20.04 -0.37
N GLN A 171 -9.71 19.89 -1.65
CA GLN A 171 -10.93 20.43 -2.28
C GLN A 171 -11.95 19.30 -2.42
N ASP A 172 -13.21 19.69 -2.54
CA ASP A 172 -14.33 18.77 -2.68
C ASP A 172 -14.55 17.82 -1.47
N MET A 173 -14.05 18.25 -0.27
CA MET A 173 -14.12 17.49 0.99
C MET A 173 -14.65 18.38 2.12
N PRO A 174 -15.97 18.57 2.25
CA PRO A 174 -16.56 19.42 3.28
C PRO A 174 -16.29 18.93 4.71
N GLU A 175 -16.11 17.61 4.89
CA GLU A 175 -15.76 17.00 6.19
C GLU A 175 -14.31 17.32 6.61
N LEU A 176 -13.46 17.71 5.67
CA LEU A 176 -12.04 18.02 5.88
C LEU A 176 -11.72 19.48 5.49
N PRO A 177 -12.34 20.51 6.12
CA PRO A 177 -12.25 21.91 5.68
C PRO A 177 -10.92 22.58 6.01
N ARG A 178 -10.07 21.92 6.81
CA ARG A 178 -8.83 22.51 7.33
C ARG A 178 -7.63 22.14 6.48
N ALA A 179 -6.46 22.66 6.85
CA ALA A 179 -5.18 22.18 6.34
C ALA A 179 -4.58 21.16 7.32
N TYR A 180 -4.12 20.03 6.81
CA TYR A 180 -3.64 18.89 7.59
C TYR A 180 -2.14 18.64 7.34
N GLN A 181 -1.44 18.13 8.34
CA GLN A 181 -0.02 17.80 8.23
C GLN A 181 0.21 16.44 7.57
N ALA A 182 -0.74 15.55 7.72
CA ALA A 182 -0.77 14.28 7.01
C ALA A 182 -2.21 13.89 6.69
N VAL A 183 -2.41 13.29 5.52
CA VAL A 183 -3.66 12.63 5.16
C VAL A 183 -3.28 11.23 4.69
N PHE A 184 -3.73 10.24 5.45
CA PHE A 184 -3.62 8.83 5.09
C PHE A 184 -4.87 8.46 4.30
N VAL A 185 -4.69 7.92 3.10
CA VAL A 185 -5.78 7.50 2.22
C VAL A 185 -5.67 6.00 2.03
N GLN A 186 -6.66 5.27 2.51
CA GLN A 186 -6.74 3.83 2.36
C GLN A 186 -7.76 3.47 1.28
N PRO A 187 -7.39 2.64 0.29
CA PRO A 187 -8.35 2.12 -0.66
C PRO A 187 -9.43 1.31 0.06
N GLY A 188 -10.68 1.48 -0.34
CA GLY A 188 -11.80 0.72 0.19
C GLY A 188 -12.68 0.17 -0.93
N GLU A 189 -13.59 -0.72 -0.59
CA GLU A 189 -14.44 -1.40 -1.58
C GLU A 189 -15.39 -0.45 -2.33
N ALA A 190 -16.02 0.45 -1.62
CA ALA A 190 -16.97 1.42 -2.21
C ALA A 190 -16.36 2.82 -2.37
N ALA A 191 -15.48 3.21 -1.45
CA ALA A 191 -14.86 4.52 -1.40
C ALA A 191 -13.54 4.43 -0.63
N MET A 192 -12.63 5.38 -0.86
CA MET A 192 -11.42 5.50 -0.06
C MET A 192 -11.76 6.09 1.32
N VAL A 193 -11.02 5.64 2.34
CA VAL A 193 -11.08 6.19 3.70
C VAL A 193 -9.92 7.15 3.90
N LEU A 194 -10.24 8.39 4.23
CA LEU A 194 -9.26 9.43 4.54
C LEU A 194 -9.15 9.57 6.05
N THR A 195 -7.93 9.51 6.56
CA THR A 195 -7.60 9.81 7.96
C THR A 195 -6.67 11.02 7.98
N ALA A 196 -7.23 12.18 8.27
CA ALA A 196 -6.55 13.46 8.24
C ALA A 196 -6.06 13.86 9.65
N VAL A 197 -4.78 14.22 9.76
CA VAL A 197 -4.11 14.53 11.02
C VAL A 197 -3.80 16.03 11.08
N ASP A 198 -4.42 16.74 12.05
CA ASP A 198 -4.10 18.12 12.40
C ASP A 198 -3.15 18.15 13.62
N ALA A 199 -1.86 18.09 13.35
CA ALA A 199 -0.81 18.07 14.38
C ALA A 199 0.05 19.35 14.36
N ARG A 200 -0.56 20.51 14.29
CA ARG A 200 0.14 21.82 14.25
C ARG A 200 0.90 22.16 15.52
N HIS A 201 0.55 21.54 16.65
CA HIS A 201 1.16 21.79 17.94
C HIS A 201 1.91 20.53 18.41
N TRP A 202 3.10 20.72 18.97
CA TRP A 202 3.95 19.64 19.48
C TRP A 202 3.24 18.76 20.53
N ARG A 203 2.36 19.34 21.35
CA ARG A 203 1.55 18.58 22.33
C ARG A 203 0.64 17.55 21.65
N ARG A 204 -0.01 17.91 20.55
CA ARG A 204 -0.83 16.96 19.77
C ARG A 204 -0.01 15.84 19.12
N MET A 205 1.22 16.15 18.70
CA MET A 205 2.14 15.12 18.21
C MET A 205 2.54 14.12 19.30
N MET A 206 2.78 14.63 20.52
CA MET A 206 3.07 13.75 21.68
C MET A 206 1.85 12.89 22.03
N GLU A 207 0.66 13.46 22.03
CA GLU A 207 -0.60 12.73 22.24
C GLU A 207 -0.82 11.66 21.16
N LEU A 208 -0.59 11.99 19.88
CA LEU A 208 -0.67 11.04 18.76
C LEU A 208 0.40 9.95 18.86
N GLY A 209 1.64 10.30 19.23
CA GLY A 209 2.71 9.32 19.46
C GLY A 209 2.37 8.35 20.58
N TRP A 210 1.80 8.86 21.67
CA TRP A 210 1.36 8.06 22.81
C TRP A 210 0.16 7.17 22.46
N ALA A 211 -0.80 7.70 21.70
CA ALA A 211 -1.94 6.94 21.19
C ALA A 211 -1.52 5.86 20.18
N ALA A 212 -0.51 6.16 19.34
CA ALA A 212 0.07 5.20 18.42
C ALA A 212 0.74 4.01 19.14
N MET A 213 1.47 4.29 20.23
CA MET A 213 2.06 3.22 21.06
C MET A 213 1.00 2.32 21.73
N ARG A 214 -0.21 2.84 21.94
CA ARG A 214 -1.35 2.10 22.49
C ARG A 214 -2.27 1.48 21.44
N GLY A 215 -1.96 1.63 20.15
CA GLY A 215 -2.78 1.11 19.05
C GLY A 215 -4.03 1.94 18.68
N ASN A 216 -4.37 2.99 19.43
CA ASN A 216 -5.61 3.77 19.27
C ASN A 216 -5.40 5.16 18.64
N TRP A 217 -4.37 5.33 17.82
CA TRP A 217 -4.02 6.64 17.25
C TRP A 217 -5.12 7.25 16.35
N ALA A 218 -5.93 6.41 15.75
CA ALA A 218 -7.00 6.85 14.84
C ALA A 218 -8.20 7.50 15.56
N GLU A 219 -8.32 7.30 16.87
CA GLU A 219 -9.35 7.90 17.74
C GLU A 219 -8.84 9.12 18.52
N ALA A 220 -7.57 9.46 18.33
CA ALA A 220 -6.93 10.56 19.05
C ALA A 220 -7.50 11.93 18.64
N LYS A 221 -7.51 12.88 19.58
CA LYS A 221 -7.90 14.28 19.33
C LYS A 221 -7.00 14.87 18.22
N GLY A 222 -7.62 15.45 17.17
CA GLY A 222 -6.91 16.01 16.01
C GLY A 222 -6.82 15.06 14.81
N VAL A 223 -7.43 13.89 14.88
CA VAL A 223 -7.65 12.99 13.76
C VAL A 223 -9.10 13.14 13.30
N THR A 224 -9.30 13.34 12.00
CA THR A 224 -10.63 13.42 11.39
C THR A 224 -10.70 12.37 10.29
N ARG A 225 -11.78 11.60 10.26
CA ARG A 225 -12.03 10.60 9.22
C ARG A 225 -13.10 11.09 8.27
N ALA A 226 -12.95 10.77 7.00
CA ALA A 226 -13.91 11.01 5.94
C ALA A 226 -13.82 9.90 4.89
N THR A 227 -14.84 9.77 4.06
CA THR A 227 -14.86 8.86 2.92
C THR A 227 -15.15 9.62 1.63
N ALA A 228 -14.50 9.23 0.55
CA ALA A 228 -14.73 9.84 -0.76
C ALA A 228 -14.45 8.85 -1.89
N SER A 229 -15.11 9.02 -3.04
CA SER A 229 -14.73 8.36 -4.29
C SER A 229 -13.67 9.15 -5.06
N SER A 230 -13.62 10.47 -4.85
CA SER A 230 -12.60 11.36 -5.41
C SER A 230 -12.43 12.61 -4.54
N PHE A 231 -11.25 13.21 -4.60
CA PHE A 231 -10.98 14.56 -4.07
C PHE A 231 -9.82 15.19 -4.82
N ARG A 232 -9.65 16.51 -4.68
CA ARG A 232 -8.58 17.26 -5.34
C ARG A 232 -7.65 17.89 -4.31
N LEU A 233 -6.35 17.92 -4.64
CA LEU A 233 -5.36 18.67 -3.85
C LEU A 233 -5.50 20.17 -4.14
N ALA A 234 -5.58 21.00 -3.09
CA ALA A 234 -5.65 22.45 -3.25
C ALA A 234 -4.28 23.12 -3.54
N SER A 235 -3.23 22.33 -3.69
CA SER A 235 -1.87 22.81 -3.94
C SER A 235 -1.70 23.25 -5.39
N ARG A 236 -1.16 24.46 -5.57
CA ARG A 236 -0.76 24.97 -6.90
C ARG A 236 0.68 24.61 -7.28
N LYS A 237 1.36 23.81 -6.46
CA LYS A 237 2.71 23.32 -6.68
C LYS A 237 2.70 21.80 -6.60
N ALA A 238 3.72 21.20 -7.19
CA ALA A 238 3.92 19.77 -7.05
C ALA A 238 4.13 19.38 -5.56
N ASP A 239 3.46 18.33 -5.14
CA ASP A 239 3.52 17.80 -3.77
C ASP A 239 4.10 16.39 -3.76
N LEU A 240 4.91 16.11 -2.73
CA LEU A 240 5.41 14.75 -2.50
C LEU A 240 4.31 13.90 -1.87
N ALA A 241 4.07 12.75 -2.44
CA ALA A 241 3.15 11.73 -1.93
C ALA A 241 3.89 10.40 -1.78
N LEU A 242 3.39 9.51 -0.91
CA LEU A 242 3.92 8.16 -0.73
C LEU A 242 2.85 7.16 -1.16
N PHE A 243 3.08 6.51 -2.29
CA PHE A 243 2.25 5.43 -2.81
C PHE A 243 2.83 4.09 -2.33
N ASP A 244 2.13 3.40 -1.45
CA ASP A 244 2.62 2.16 -0.78
C ASP A 244 4.01 2.31 -0.15
N GLY A 245 4.32 3.54 0.35
CA GLY A 245 5.60 3.90 0.91
C GLY A 245 6.65 4.42 -0.09
N GLU A 246 6.40 4.34 -1.40
CA GLU A 246 7.28 4.84 -2.46
C GLU A 246 7.01 6.32 -2.75
N PRO A 247 8.05 7.18 -2.74
CA PRO A 247 7.89 8.61 -2.98
C PRO A 247 7.60 8.90 -4.46
N ARG A 248 6.54 9.67 -4.71
CA ARG A 248 6.13 10.16 -6.02
C ARG A 248 5.76 11.64 -5.94
N MET A 249 6.04 12.38 -7.01
CA MET A 249 5.64 13.77 -7.12
C MET A 249 4.30 13.85 -7.84
N LEU A 250 3.33 14.48 -7.17
CA LEU A 250 2.03 14.81 -7.76
C LEU A 250 2.07 16.23 -8.32
N GLY A 251 1.49 16.43 -9.48
CA GLY A 251 1.34 17.75 -10.09
C GLY A 251 0.39 18.67 -9.33
N PRO A 252 0.34 19.96 -9.72
CA PRO A 252 -0.58 20.91 -9.14
C PRO A 252 -2.04 20.49 -9.30
N CYS A 253 -2.84 20.69 -8.26
CA CYS A 253 -4.28 20.39 -8.27
C CYS A 253 -4.60 18.94 -8.70
N CYS A 254 -3.70 17.99 -8.43
CA CYS A 254 -3.91 16.58 -8.76
C CYS A 254 -5.22 16.07 -8.15
N THR A 255 -5.98 15.31 -8.93
CA THR A 255 -7.19 14.62 -8.47
C THR A 255 -6.83 13.19 -8.08
N ILE A 256 -7.23 12.80 -6.89
CA ILE A 256 -7.11 11.44 -6.38
C ILE A 256 -8.45 10.74 -6.55
N THR A 257 -8.44 9.55 -7.14
CA THR A 257 -9.64 8.75 -7.39
C THR A 257 -9.43 7.30 -6.95
N THR A 258 -10.53 6.54 -6.87
CA THR A 258 -10.49 5.10 -6.60
C THR A 258 -10.61 4.30 -7.89
N GLY A 259 -10.08 3.07 -7.87
CA GLY A 259 -10.25 2.07 -8.92
C GLY A 259 -10.13 0.67 -8.35
N ARG A 260 -10.27 -0.33 -9.22
CA ARG A 260 -10.11 -1.75 -8.88
C ARG A 260 -9.25 -2.45 -9.93
N THR A 261 -8.50 -3.44 -9.52
CA THR A 261 -7.71 -4.28 -10.45
C THR A 261 -8.62 -5.12 -11.33
N SER A 262 -8.22 -5.36 -12.57
CA SER A 262 -8.84 -6.34 -13.46
C SER A 262 -8.47 -7.76 -13.03
N ALA A 263 -7.19 -8.00 -12.73
CA ALA A 263 -6.73 -9.27 -12.18
C ALA A 263 -7.29 -9.49 -10.76
N LEU A 264 -7.71 -10.72 -10.47
CA LEU A 264 -8.24 -11.10 -9.17
C LEU A 264 -7.11 -11.53 -8.23
N VAL A 265 -6.98 -10.87 -7.10
CA VAL A 265 -5.97 -11.19 -6.09
C VAL A 265 -6.52 -12.22 -5.12
N LEU A 266 -5.73 -13.25 -4.82
CA LEU A 266 -6.08 -14.30 -3.86
C LEU A 266 -5.82 -13.80 -2.44
N ALA A 267 -6.80 -13.97 -1.55
CA ALA A 267 -6.71 -13.69 -0.12
C ALA A 267 -7.06 -14.94 0.67
N THR A 268 -6.14 -15.40 1.52
CA THR A 268 -6.31 -16.61 2.36
C THR A 268 -6.84 -16.25 3.75
N ASP A 269 -6.64 -15.02 4.20
CA ASP A 269 -7.17 -14.58 5.47
C ASP A 269 -8.67 -14.29 5.36
N GLN A 270 -9.45 -14.90 6.25
CA GLN A 270 -10.86 -14.59 6.46
C GLN A 270 -10.99 -13.36 7.38
N VAL A 271 -10.22 -12.29 7.11
CA VAL A 271 -10.44 -11.05 7.83
C VAL A 271 -11.89 -10.64 7.58
N PRO A 272 -12.74 -10.66 8.60
CA PRO A 272 -14.05 -10.06 8.44
C PRO A 272 -13.78 -8.63 8.04
N SER A 273 -14.39 -8.21 6.93
CA SER A 273 -14.43 -6.79 6.54
C SER A 273 -14.70 -6.00 7.82
N SER A 274 -13.64 -5.52 8.45
CA SER A 274 -13.73 -4.75 9.67
C SER A 274 -14.29 -3.42 9.26
N ALA A 275 -15.59 -3.56 9.20
CA ALA A 275 -16.37 -2.82 9.84
C ALA A 275 -16.81 -1.52 9.69
N VAL A 276 -17.75 -1.43 9.08
CA VAL A 276 -18.79 -0.49 9.49
C VAL A 276 -19.75 -1.28 10.39
N ARG A 277 -19.38 -1.49 11.64
CA ARG A 277 -20.43 -1.64 12.67
C ARG A 277 -20.99 -0.23 12.86
N SER A 278 -21.98 0.08 12.03
CA SER A 278 -22.96 1.10 12.36
C SER A 278 -23.57 0.71 13.71
N SER A 279 -23.32 1.55 14.69
CA SER A 279 -24.08 1.62 15.92
C SER A 279 -25.54 1.95 15.58
N SER A 280 -26.31 0.91 15.33
CA SER A 280 -27.76 0.93 15.30
C SER A 280 -28.25 -0.21 16.18
N GLU A 281 -28.12 -0.01 17.48
CA GLU A 281 -28.93 -0.67 18.49
C GLU A 281 -28.92 0.19 19.74
N GLY A 282 -30.05 0.85 19.95
CA GLY A 282 -30.30 1.70 21.12
C GLY A 282 -31.67 2.33 21.00
N SER A 283 -32.72 1.51 21.06
CA SER A 283 -34.03 1.96 21.49
C SER A 283 -34.08 1.97 23.01
#